data_4c81af671f65d74583433569fb26f616
#
_entry.id   4c81af671f65d74583433569fb26f616
#
_cell.length_a   1.000
_cell.length_b   1.000
_cell.length_c   1.000
_cell.angle_alpha   90.00
_cell.angle_beta   90.00
_cell.angle_gamma   90.00
#
_symmetry.space_group_name_H-M   'P 1'
#
loop_
_entity.id
_entity.type
_entity.pdbx_description
1 polymer ?
#
loop_
_entity_poly.entity_id
_entity_poly.type
_entity_poly.pdbx_seq_one_letter_code
_entity_poly.pdbx_strand_id
1 'polypeptide(L)'
;MWAMNASSLLLTDAIGTEHAATTGARIVSLVPSITELLCDLGLASQLVGRTGFCIHPADTVAAIPKVGGTKDVNIDKIRTLAPTHVIVNIDENEKPTFDALAAFVPHMVVTHPLAPRDNLALARLMGGLFGAQAQAERWCDAFEREYAALKAQAATPVRTVLYCIWQDPWMSVSSDTYIARMLGELGWRVPLLPDTSRYPRFAWSDELVSGLDAVLLSTEPYRFTEAHADALEKQLGIPVFLVDGEMMSWYGSRALAGLGYLRTLRRMLEG
;
A
#
# COMPACT_ATOMS: atom_id res chain seq x y z
N MET A 1 -33.59 24.10 -24.20
CA MET A 1 -32.55 23.98 -23.15
C MET A 1 -32.58 22.52 -22.69
N TRP A 2 -31.72 21.69 -23.27
CA TRP A 2 -31.65 20.25 -22.94
C TRP A 2 -30.73 20.12 -21.74
N ALA A 3 -31.31 19.74 -20.60
CA ALA A 3 -30.50 19.32 -19.45
C ALA A 3 -29.74 18.04 -19.86
N MET A 4 -28.45 18.16 -20.03
CA MET A 4 -27.56 16.98 -20.07
C MET A 4 -27.70 16.29 -18.72
N ASN A 5 -28.40 15.15 -18.71
CA ASN A 5 -28.35 14.20 -17.63
C ASN A 5 -26.86 13.82 -17.46
N ALA A 6 -26.23 14.33 -16.41
CA ALA A 6 -24.95 13.80 -15.96
C ALA A 6 -25.26 12.36 -15.53
N SER A 7 -25.00 11.41 -16.43
CA SER A 7 -24.91 10.00 -16.09
C SER A 7 -23.95 9.93 -14.92
N SER A 8 -24.44 9.64 -13.72
CA SER A 8 -23.57 9.46 -12.56
C SER A 8 -22.64 8.32 -12.90
N LEU A 9 -21.37 8.64 -13.17
CA LEU A 9 -20.33 7.63 -13.32
C LEU A 9 -20.33 6.80 -12.03
N LEU A 10 -20.81 5.58 -12.13
CA LEU A 10 -20.68 4.61 -11.04
C LEU A 10 -19.22 4.22 -10.95
N LEU A 11 -18.69 4.32 -9.75
CA LEU A 11 -17.31 4.03 -9.42
C LEU A 11 -17.27 2.69 -8.69
N THR A 12 -16.57 1.71 -9.24
CA THR A 12 -16.55 0.34 -8.73
C THR A 12 -15.34 0.11 -7.85
N ASP A 13 -15.54 -0.43 -6.66
CA ASP A 13 -14.48 -0.78 -5.72
C ASP A 13 -13.89 -2.18 -5.98
N ALA A 14 -12.95 -2.63 -5.13
CA ALA A 14 -12.20 -3.87 -5.33
C ALA A 14 -13.05 -5.16 -5.21
N ILE A 15 -14.25 -5.07 -4.64
CA ILE A 15 -15.18 -6.22 -4.53
C ILE A 15 -16.38 -6.10 -5.48
N GLY A 16 -16.33 -5.13 -6.40
CA GLY A 16 -17.39 -4.93 -7.39
C GLY A 16 -18.58 -4.11 -6.90
N THR A 17 -18.49 -3.46 -5.73
CA THR A 17 -19.54 -2.57 -5.25
C THR A 17 -19.50 -1.25 -6.02
N GLU A 18 -20.66 -0.82 -6.52
CA GLU A 18 -20.81 0.45 -7.23
C GLU A 18 -21.15 1.57 -6.24
N HIS A 19 -20.44 2.68 -6.36
CA HIS A 19 -20.59 3.86 -5.53
C HIS A 19 -20.90 5.09 -6.38
N ALA A 20 -21.79 5.93 -5.90
CA ALA A 20 -22.06 7.24 -6.50
C ALA A 20 -21.10 8.30 -5.95
N ALA A 21 -20.71 9.26 -6.79
CA ALA A 21 -19.96 10.42 -6.35
C ALA A 21 -20.71 11.21 -5.27
N THR A 22 -20.01 11.64 -4.24
CA THR A 22 -20.59 12.32 -3.07
C THR A 22 -19.82 13.60 -2.78
N THR A 23 -20.54 14.68 -2.48
CA THR A 23 -19.96 15.92 -1.97
C THR A 23 -20.15 16.02 -0.46
N GLY A 24 -19.10 16.47 0.27
CA GLY A 24 -19.20 16.65 1.72
C GLY A 24 -19.26 15.33 2.49
N ALA A 25 -18.57 14.30 2.03
CA ALA A 25 -18.47 13.02 2.71
C ALA A 25 -17.84 13.17 4.10
N ARG A 26 -18.23 12.27 5.01
CA ARG A 26 -17.60 12.06 6.31
C ARG A 26 -16.87 10.74 6.25
N ILE A 27 -15.56 10.80 6.03
CA ILE A 27 -14.74 9.63 5.71
C ILE A 27 -13.99 9.15 6.96
N VAL A 28 -14.12 7.88 7.29
CA VAL A 28 -13.17 7.18 8.17
C VAL A 28 -12.27 6.31 7.30
N SER A 29 -10.96 6.52 7.38
CA SER A 29 -9.98 5.70 6.68
C SER A 29 -9.30 4.74 7.66
N LEU A 30 -9.42 3.44 7.42
CA LEU A 30 -8.76 2.40 8.22
C LEU A 30 -7.43 1.94 7.60
N VAL A 31 -6.94 2.66 6.59
CA VAL A 31 -5.78 2.29 5.78
C VAL A 31 -4.80 3.47 5.76
N PRO A 32 -3.57 3.32 6.30
CA PRO A 32 -2.60 4.40 6.39
C PRO A 32 -2.26 5.05 5.05
N SER A 33 -1.93 4.25 4.04
CA SER A 33 -1.58 4.72 2.71
C SER A 33 -2.73 5.43 1.99
N ILE A 34 -3.98 4.99 2.21
CA ILE A 34 -5.17 5.66 1.65
C ILE A 34 -5.45 6.97 2.40
N THR A 35 -5.20 7.04 3.70
CA THR A 35 -5.32 8.30 4.46
C THR A 35 -4.38 9.36 3.87
N GLU A 36 -3.14 8.99 3.57
CA GLU A 36 -2.18 9.88 2.91
C GLU A 36 -2.68 10.31 1.52
N LEU A 37 -3.14 9.36 0.70
CA LEU A 37 -3.70 9.66 -0.62
C LEU A 37 -4.86 10.66 -0.54
N LEU A 38 -5.79 10.47 0.38
CA LEU A 38 -6.90 11.42 0.57
C LEU A 38 -6.43 12.81 0.94
N CYS A 39 -5.40 12.92 1.80
CA CYS A 39 -4.79 14.22 2.12
C CYS A 39 -4.16 14.87 0.89
N ASP A 40 -3.41 14.14 0.09
CA ASP A 40 -2.72 14.65 -1.11
C ASP A 40 -3.71 15.02 -2.24
N LEU A 41 -4.85 14.37 -2.29
CA LEU A 41 -5.96 14.76 -3.16
C LEU A 41 -6.72 15.99 -2.67
N GLY A 42 -6.33 16.58 -1.51
CA GLY A 42 -7.00 17.75 -0.92
C GLY A 42 -8.29 17.42 -0.17
N LEU A 43 -8.49 16.17 0.23
CA LEU A 43 -9.72 15.67 0.87
C LEU A 43 -9.61 15.57 2.40
N ALA A 44 -8.55 16.12 3.00
CA ALA A 44 -8.30 16.04 4.45
C ALA A 44 -9.47 16.58 5.30
N SER A 45 -10.18 17.62 4.83
CA SER A 45 -11.34 18.19 5.53
C SER A 45 -12.55 17.25 5.60
N GLN A 46 -12.60 16.23 4.76
CA GLN A 46 -13.63 15.19 4.77
C GLN A 46 -13.29 14.01 5.69
N LEU A 47 -12.02 13.91 6.17
CA LEU A 47 -11.59 12.87 7.08
C LEU A 47 -12.08 13.17 8.51
N VAL A 48 -12.96 12.33 9.04
CA VAL A 48 -13.50 12.43 10.40
C VAL A 48 -12.90 11.39 11.36
N GLY A 49 -12.16 10.42 10.84
CA GLY A 49 -11.48 9.40 11.65
C GLY A 49 -10.41 8.65 10.86
N ARG A 50 -9.38 8.19 11.58
CA ARG A 50 -8.26 7.42 11.04
C ARG A 50 -7.71 6.41 12.04
N THR A 51 -6.91 5.44 11.59
CA THR A 51 -6.20 4.55 12.51
C THR A 51 -5.02 5.25 13.20
N GLY A 52 -4.49 4.64 14.26
CA GLY A 52 -3.27 5.12 14.92
C GLY A 52 -2.04 5.07 14.01
N PHE A 53 -2.05 4.20 13.00
CA PHE A 53 -0.96 4.01 12.02
C PHE A 53 -1.01 5.00 10.85
N CYS A 54 -2.08 5.76 10.67
CA CYS A 54 -2.15 6.85 9.69
C CYS A 54 -1.33 8.04 10.20
N ILE A 55 -0.03 8.04 9.97
CA ILE A 55 0.93 9.01 10.49
C ILE A 55 1.33 10.08 9.48
N HIS A 56 0.94 9.94 8.23
CA HIS A 56 1.28 10.85 7.14
C HIS A 56 0.02 11.48 6.50
N PRO A 57 0.10 12.77 6.07
CA PRO A 57 1.10 13.79 6.44
C PRO A 57 0.93 14.19 7.92
N ALA A 58 2.02 14.20 8.69
CA ALA A 58 1.99 14.30 10.16
C ALA A 58 1.14 15.47 10.69
N ASP A 59 1.35 16.67 10.17
CA ASP A 59 0.65 17.88 10.61
C ASP A 59 -0.85 17.82 10.31
N THR A 60 -1.22 17.26 9.15
CA THR A 60 -2.62 17.16 8.71
C THR A 60 -3.39 16.13 9.55
N VAL A 61 -2.81 14.93 9.70
CA VAL A 61 -3.50 13.83 10.39
C VAL A 61 -3.51 13.99 11.91
N ALA A 62 -2.67 14.86 12.47
CA ALA A 62 -2.62 15.09 13.93
C ALA A 62 -3.98 15.48 14.52
N ALA A 63 -4.76 16.30 13.81
CA ALA A 63 -6.07 16.79 14.24
C ALA A 63 -7.21 15.79 14.01
N ILE A 64 -6.99 14.72 13.24
CA ILE A 64 -8.04 13.75 12.90
C ILE A 64 -8.14 12.69 14.01
N PRO A 65 -9.35 12.43 14.57
CA PRO A 65 -9.56 11.45 15.63
C PRO A 65 -9.04 10.04 15.27
N LYS A 66 -8.28 9.43 16.19
CA LYS A 66 -7.85 8.03 16.09
C LYS A 66 -8.99 7.09 16.45
N VAL A 67 -9.23 6.07 15.65
CA VAL A 67 -10.31 5.07 15.85
C VAL A 67 -9.77 3.65 16.16
N GLY A 68 -8.56 3.54 16.65
CA GLY A 68 -7.89 2.26 16.93
C GLY A 68 -6.76 1.96 15.94
N GLY A 69 -6.40 0.68 15.82
CA GLY A 69 -5.44 0.17 14.83
C GLY A 69 -6.11 -0.27 13.52
N THR A 70 -5.37 -0.91 12.63
CA THR A 70 -5.92 -1.50 11.40
C THR A 70 -6.69 -2.80 11.67
N LYS A 71 -6.26 -3.58 12.66
CA LYS A 71 -6.91 -4.83 13.08
C LYS A 71 -7.71 -4.68 14.38
N ASP A 72 -7.30 -3.79 15.27
CA ASP A 72 -7.99 -3.48 16.53
C ASP A 72 -8.72 -2.13 16.40
N VAL A 73 -9.89 -2.16 15.76
CA VAL A 73 -10.70 -0.98 15.43
C VAL A 73 -11.75 -0.74 16.52
N ASN A 74 -11.87 0.50 17.00
CA ASN A 74 -12.90 0.89 17.94
C ASN A 74 -14.21 1.24 17.20
N ILE A 75 -15.09 0.25 17.07
CA ILE A 75 -16.38 0.34 16.36
C ILE A 75 -17.30 1.42 16.95
N ASP A 76 -17.38 1.52 18.29
CA ASP A 76 -18.25 2.49 18.96
C ASP A 76 -17.78 3.93 18.72
N LYS A 77 -16.48 4.14 18.68
CA LYS A 77 -15.92 5.44 18.33
C LYS A 77 -16.25 5.82 16.90
N ILE A 78 -16.15 4.88 15.95
CA ILE A 78 -16.55 5.11 14.56
C ILE A 78 -18.03 5.46 14.49
N ARG A 79 -18.88 4.73 15.22
CA ARG A 79 -20.33 5.02 15.28
C ARG A 79 -20.60 6.44 15.76
N THR A 80 -19.89 6.89 16.79
CA THR A 80 -20.03 8.27 17.33
C THR A 80 -19.62 9.34 16.32
N LEU A 81 -18.64 9.03 15.45
CA LEU A 81 -18.21 9.92 14.38
C LEU A 81 -19.23 10.03 13.24
N ALA A 82 -20.25 9.17 13.19
CA ALA A 82 -21.30 9.12 12.18
C ALA A 82 -20.75 9.27 10.75
N PRO A 83 -19.84 8.37 10.30
CA PRO A 83 -19.28 8.46 8.96
C PRO A 83 -20.33 8.11 7.90
N THR A 84 -20.24 8.74 6.74
CA THR A 84 -20.97 8.33 5.54
C THR A 84 -20.22 7.24 4.78
N HIS A 85 -18.87 7.28 4.83
CA HIS A 85 -18.00 6.33 4.15
C HIS A 85 -16.93 5.79 5.10
N VAL A 86 -16.68 4.49 5.02
CA VAL A 86 -15.51 3.87 5.64
C VAL A 86 -14.68 3.19 4.55
N ILE A 87 -13.39 3.49 4.51
CA ILE A 87 -12.46 2.92 3.55
C ILE A 87 -11.62 1.84 4.23
N VAL A 88 -11.60 0.66 3.63
CA VAL A 88 -10.87 -0.53 4.10
C VAL A 88 -10.01 -1.13 2.98
N ASN A 89 -9.07 -1.99 3.36
CA ASN A 89 -8.26 -2.78 2.43
C ASN A 89 -8.32 -4.26 2.81
N ILE A 90 -8.34 -5.13 1.80
CA ILE A 90 -8.49 -6.59 1.99
C ILE A 90 -7.30 -7.18 2.77
N ASP A 91 -6.08 -6.70 2.55
CA ASP A 91 -4.88 -7.22 3.22
C ASP A 91 -4.67 -6.65 4.64
N GLU A 92 -5.22 -5.46 4.93
CA GLU A 92 -4.94 -4.74 6.17
C GLU A 92 -6.07 -4.85 7.21
N ASN A 93 -7.32 -4.99 6.76
CA ASN A 93 -8.46 -4.97 7.66
C ASN A 93 -9.15 -6.35 7.71
N GLU A 94 -9.64 -6.72 8.88
CA GLU A 94 -10.28 -8.00 9.08
C GLU A 94 -11.75 -8.00 8.65
N LYS A 95 -12.19 -9.11 8.03
CA LYS A 95 -13.58 -9.24 7.58
C LYS A 95 -14.63 -9.05 8.70
N PRO A 96 -14.45 -9.56 9.95
CA PRO A 96 -15.38 -9.28 11.04
C PRO A 96 -15.54 -7.79 11.35
N THR A 97 -14.45 -7.01 11.26
CA THR A 97 -14.50 -5.54 11.41
C THR A 97 -15.32 -4.90 10.30
N PHE A 98 -15.10 -5.31 9.04
CA PHE A 98 -15.90 -4.86 7.91
C PHE A 98 -17.40 -5.15 8.13
N ASP A 99 -17.75 -6.39 8.49
CA ASP A 99 -19.15 -6.80 8.68
C ASP A 99 -19.83 -5.99 9.81
N ALA A 100 -19.12 -5.73 10.91
CA ALA A 100 -19.63 -4.92 12.01
C ALA A 100 -19.86 -3.44 11.63
N LEU A 101 -18.99 -2.87 10.79
CA LEU A 101 -19.13 -1.50 10.29
C LEU A 101 -20.22 -1.39 9.24
N ALA A 102 -20.34 -2.34 8.32
CA ALA A 102 -21.36 -2.36 7.27
C ALA A 102 -22.79 -2.42 7.83
N ALA A 103 -22.97 -2.85 9.09
CA ALA A 103 -24.28 -2.86 9.74
C ALA A 103 -24.84 -1.45 10.01
N PHE A 104 -24.03 -0.39 9.99
CA PHE A 104 -24.48 0.97 10.28
C PHE A 104 -23.85 2.07 9.43
N VAL A 105 -22.77 1.77 8.68
CA VAL A 105 -22.14 2.72 7.76
C VAL A 105 -22.81 2.63 6.39
N PRO A 106 -23.28 3.75 5.82
CA PRO A 106 -23.97 3.73 4.53
C PRO A 106 -23.13 3.19 3.38
N HIS A 107 -21.85 3.55 3.33
CA HIS A 107 -20.96 3.17 2.24
C HIS A 107 -19.63 2.61 2.75
N MET A 108 -19.39 1.34 2.49
CA MET A 108 -18.10 0.68 2.70
C MET A 108 -17.35 0.66 1.38
N VAL A 109 -16.17 1.27 1.32
CA VAL A 109 -15.33 1.31 0.10
C VAL A 109 -14.14 0.38 0.31
N VAL A 110 -14.06 -0.68 -0.47
CA VAL A 110 -13.02 -1.71 -0.36
C VAL A 110 -11.93 -1.46 -1.38
N THR A 111 -10.69 -1.43 -0.94
CA THR A 111 -9.51 -1.25 -1.79
C THR A 111 -8.65 -2.52 -1.79
N HIS A 112 -7.97 -2.81 -2.90
CA HIS A 112 -7.03 -3.93 -2.99
C HIS A 112 -6.07 -3.74 -4.18
N PRO A 113 -5.24 -2.70 -4.20
CA PRO A 113 -4.21 -2.57 -5.23
C PRO A 113 -3.17 -3.67 -5.04
N LEU A 114 -2.90 -4.44 -6.10
CA LEU A 114 -1.99 -5.57 -6.09
C LEU A 114 -0.71 -5.31 -6.89
N ALA A 115 -0.70 -4.28 -7.73
CA ALA A 115 0.43 -3.91 -8.57
C ALA A 115 0.59 -2.39 -8.63
N PRO A 116 1.78 -1.88 -8.94
CA PRO A 116 2.03 -0.43 -9.04
C PRO A 116 0.99 0.32 -9.88
N ARG A 117 0.61 -0.21 -11.03
CA ARG A 117 -0.36 0.44 -11.93
C ARG A 117 -1.80 0.45 -11.42
N ASP A 118 -2.15 -0.39 -10.45
CA ASP A 118 -3.49 -0.38 -9.83
C ASP A 118 -3.75 0.92 -9.07
N ASN A 119 -2.68 1.64 -8.70
CA ASN A 119 -2.77 2.95 -8.07
C ASN A 119 -3.45 4.00 -8.96
N LEU A 120 -3.43 3.86 -10.28
CA LEU A 120 -4.15 4.76 -11.19
C LEU A 120 -5.67 4.64 -11.00
N ALA A 121 -6.17 3.40 -10.95
CA ALA A 121 -7.58 3.14 -10.68
C ALA A 121 -7.97 3.56 -9.26
N LEU A 122 -7.09 3.31 -8.27
CA LEU A 122 -7.29 3.72 -6.88
C LEU A 122 -7.41 5.24 -6.74
N ALA A 123 -6.49 6.01 -7.34
CA ALA A 123 -6.53 7.47 -7.28
C ALA A 123 -7.80 8.02 -7.94
N ARG A 124 -8.19 7.47 -9.10
CA ARG A 124 -9.42 7.84 -9.81
C ARG A 124 -10.68 7.48 -9.01
N LEU A 125 -10.69 6.32 -8.33
CA LEU A 125 -11.79 5.93 -7.45
C LEU A 125 -11.94 6.95 -6.32
N MET A 126 -10.88 7.25 -5.58
CA MET A 126 -10.91 8.21 -4.46
C MET A 126 -11.29 9.63 -4.95
N GLY A 127 -10.65 10.10 -6.02
CA GLY A 127 -10.96 11.41 -6.60
C GLY A 127 -12.38 11.52 -7.12
N GLY A 128 -12.88 10.48 -7.79
CA GLY A 128 -14.22 10.41 -8.32
C GLY A 128 -15.30 10.38 -7.24
N LEU A 129 -15.09 9.55 -6.21
CA LEU A 129 -16.04 9.44 -5.08
C LEU A 129 -16.21 10.74 -4.32
N PHE A 130 -15.10 11.47 -4.07
CA PHE A 130 -15.10 12.56 -3.10
C PHE A 130 -14.87 13.94 -3.71
N GLY A 131 -15.00 14.08 -5.03
CA GLY A 131 -14.99 15.36 -5.72
C GLY A 131 -13.58 15.95 -5.97
N ALA A 132 -12.55 15.09 -6.11
CA ALA A 132 -11.17 15.48 -6.37
C ALA A 132 -10.63 14.91 -7.70
N GLN A 133 -11.46 14.79 -8.75
CA GLN A 133 -11.11 14.18 -10.03
C GLN A 133 -9.88 14.84 -10.67
N ALA A 134 -9.85 16.19 -10.69
CA ALA A 134 -8.74 16.92 -11.29
C ALA A 134 -7.41 16.69 -10.56
N GLN A 135 -7.44 16.53 -9.23
CA GLN A 135 -6.27 16.19 -8.42
C GLN A 135 -5.80 14.77 -8.70
N ALA A 136 -6.75 13.82 -8.77
CA ALA A 136 -6.47 12.43 -9.09
C ALA A 136 -5.82 12.27 -10.47
N GLU A 137 -6.33 12.96 -11.51
CA GLU A 137 -5.72 12.90 -12.83
C GLU A 137 -4.31 13.52 -12.87
N ARG A 138 -4.08 14.65 -12.18
CA ARG A 138 -2.71 15.21 -12.07
C ARG A 138 -1.74 14.23 -11.39
N TRP A 139 -2.20 13.54 -10.36
CA TRP A 139 -1.42 12.50 -9.71
C TRP A 139 -1.16 11.31 -10.66
N CYS A 140 -2.18 10.86 -11.39
CA CYS A 140 -2.05 9.81 -12.39
C CYS A 140 -1.04 10.17 -13.50
N ASP A 141 -1.08 11.40 -14.00
CA ASP A 141 -0.12 11.90 -14.99
C ASP A 141 1.32 11.91 -14.45
N ALA A 142 1.51 12.26 -13.18
CA ALA A 142 2.81 12.21 -12.54
C ALA A 142 3.31 10.76 -12.39
N PHE A 143 2.43 9.86 -11.97
CA PHE A 143 2.73 8.43 -11.86
C PHE A 143 3.15 7.82 -13.21
N GLU A 144 2.40 8.08 -14.28
CA GLU A 144 2.71 7.57 -15.61
C GLU A 144 4.07 8.08 -16.12
N ARG A 145 4.43 9.34 -15.85
CA ARG A 145 5.76 9.87 -16.19
C ARG A 145 6.87 9.14 -15.43
N GLU A 146 6.74 8.94 -14.12
CA GLU A 146 7.74 8.22 -13.33
C GLU A 146 7.82 6.74 -13.73
N TYR A 147 6.67 6.11 -14.01
CA TYR A 147 6.63 4.73 -14.48
C TYR A 147 7.33 4.59 -15.84
N ALA A 148 7.07 5.50 -16.78
CA ALA A 148 7.76 5.51 -18.06
C ALA A 148 9.28 5.75 -17.91
N ALA A 149 9.69 6.63 -16.99
CA ALA A 149 11.11 6.88 -16.69
C ALA A 149 11.79 5.65 -16.07
N LEU A 150 11.10 4.88 -15.23
CA LEU A 150 11.59 3.61 -14.70
C LEU A 150 11.79 2.58 -15.82
N LYS A 151 10.80 2.43 -16.70
CA LYS A 151 10.82 1.47 -17.82
C LYS A 151 11.80 1.83 -18.95
N ALA A 152 12.14 3.11 -19.09
CA ALA A 152 13.13 3.56 -20.08
C ALA A 152 14.58 3.25 -19.66
N GLN A 153 14.84 2.82 -18.43
CA GLN A 153 16.15 2.39 -17.99
C GLN A 153 16.52 1.05 -18.66
N ALA A 154 17.83 0.85 -18.87
CA ALA A 154 18.31 -0.41 -19.43
C ALA A 154 17.80 -1.61 -18.61
N ALA A 155 17.54 -2.72 -19.28
CA ALA A 155 17.10 -3.94 -18.61
C ALA A 155 18.14 -4.37 -17.55
N THR A 156 17.66 -4.66 -16.33
CA THR A 156 18.50 -5.24 -15.29
C THR A 156 18.63 -6.75 -15.47
N PRO A 157 19.72 -7.35 -14.98
CA PRO A 157 19.74 -8.80 -14.79
C PRO A 157 18.55 -9.23 -13.92
N VAL A 158 17.96 -10.36 -14.28
CA VAL A 158 16.95 -10.99 -13.41
C VAL A 158 17.62 -11.41 -12.12
N ARG A 159 17.08 -10.98 -10.97
CA ARG A 159 17.62 -11.34 -9.66
C ARG A 159 16.55 -12.05 -8.84
N THR A 160 16.98 -12.98 -8.02
CA THR A 160 16.14 -13.60 -7.00
C THR A 160 16.47 -12.97 -5.66
N VAL A 161 15.52 -12.23 -5.08
CA VAL A 161 15.72 -11.50 -3.81
C VAL A 161 14.69 -11.97 -2.78
N LEU A 162 15.14 -12.24 -1.56
CA LEU A 162 14.25 -12.59 -0.45
C LEU A 162 13.90 -11.32 0.31
N TYR A 163 12.62 -10.91 0.26
CA TYR A 163 12.13 -9.72 0.96
C TYR A 163 11.56 -10.13 2.33
N CYS A 164 12.22 -9.73 3.42
CA CYS A 164 11.85 -10.09 4.78
C CYS A 164 11.03 -8.98 5.42
N ILE A 165 9.86 -9.35 5.95
CA ILE A 165 8.90 -8.43 6.61
C ILE A 165 8.81 -8.64 8.13
N TRP A 166 9.34 -9.76 8.65
CA TRP A 166 9.29 -10.10 10.06
C TRP A 166 10.43 -11.04 10.45
N GLN A 167 10.82 -10.98 11.72
CA GLN A 167 11.76 -11.89 12.37
C GLN A 167 11.08 -12.52 13.59
N ASP A 168 11.39 -13.78 13.86
CA ASP A 168 10.86 -14.57 14.97
C ASP A 168 9.31 -14.72 14.98
N PRO A 169 8.75 -15.51 14.06
CA PRO A 169 9.41 -16.30 13.01
C PRO A 169 9.79 -15.45 11.79
N TRP A 170 10.78 -15.88 10.99
CA TRP A 170 11.05 -15.25 9.71
C TRP A 170 9.86 -15.34 8.78
N MET A 171 9.50 -14.19 8.18
CA MET A 171 8.42 -14.12 7.20
C MET A 171 8.85 -13.30 5.99
N SER A 172 8.35 -13.72 4.84
CA SER A 172 8.59 -13.08 3.54
C SER A 172 7.26 -12.73 2.87
N VAL A 173 7.31 -12.38 1.60
CA VAL A 173 6.18 -12.09 0.73
C VAL A 173 6.12 -13.10 -0.42
N SER A 174 4.92 -13.50 -0.83
CA SER A 174 4.72 -14.32 -2.03
C SER A 174 4.69 -13.46 -3.30
N SER A 175 4.76 -14.09 -4.47
CA SER A 175 4.81 -13.42 -5.77
C SER A 175 3.52 -12.65 -6.14
N ASP A 176 2.42 -12.89 -5.45
CA ASP A 176 1.13 -12.23 -5.70
C ASP A 176 0.89 -10.99 -4.82
N THR A 177 1.89 -10.59 -4.00
CA THR A 177 1.83 -9.39 -3.18
C THR A 177 2.21 -8.13 -3.96
N TYR A 178 1.75 -6.96 -3.47
CA TYR A 178 2.13 -5.66 -4.01
C TYR A 178 3.66 -5.48 -4.03
N ILE A 179 4.34 -5.82 -2.93
CA ILE A 179 5.80 -5.72 -2.80
C ILE A 179 6.53 -6.54 -3.88
N ALA A 180 6.12 -7.80 -4.09
CA ALA A 180 6.74 -8.66 -5.10
C ALA A 180 6.54 -8.10 -6.52
N ARG A 181 5.39 -7.48 -6.79
CA ARG A 181 5.11 -6.83 -8.07
C ARG A 181 5.86 -5.51 -8.23
N MET A 182 6.12 -4.76 -7.15
CA MET A 182 7.05 -3.63 -7.16
C MET A 182 8.47 -4.08 -7.55
N LEU A 183 8.99 -5.14 -6.95
CA LEU A 183 10.27 -5.75 -7.33
C LEU A 183 10.27 -6.23 -8.78
N GLY A 184 9.14 -6.78 -9.24
CA GLY A 184 8.93 -7.21 -10.62
C GLY A 184 9.09 -6.10 -11.66
N GLU A 185 8.89 -4.82 -11.28
CA GLU A 185 9.16 -3.69 -12.18
C GLU A 185 10.66 -3.55 -12.53
N LEU A 186 11.54 -4.07 -11.69
CA LEU A 186 12.98 -4.18 -11.94
C LEU A 186 13.37 -5.50 -12.63
N GLY A 187 12.43 -6.40 -12.92
CA GLY A 187 12.72 -7.75 -13.38
C GLY A 187 13.17 -8.70 -12.26
N TRP A 188 13.05 -8.29 -10.99
CA TRP A 188 13.42 -9.11 -9.85
C TRP A 188 12.25 -9.98 -9.40
N ARG A 189 12.56 -11.12 -8.79
CA ARG A 189 11.55 -12.06 -8.31
C ARG A 189 11.84 -12.49 -6.88
N VAL A 190 10.79 -12.81 -6.15
CA VAL A 190 10.89 -13.46 -4.85
C VAL A 190 10.97 -14.99 -5.04
N PRO A 191 11.72 -15.73 -4.19
CA PRO A 191 11.79 -17.18 -4.28
C PRO A 191 10.45 -17.83 -3.94
N LEU A 192 10.21 -19.02 -4.48
CA LEU A 192 9.13 -19.88 -4.01
C LEU A 192 9.53 -20.50 -2.67
N LEU A 193 8.67 -20.37 -1.67
CA LEU A 193 8.88 -20.93 -0.34
C LEU A 193 7.93 -22.11 -0.11
N PRO A 194 8.26 -23.06 0.78
CA PRO A 194 7.39 -24.21 1.07
C PRO A 194 6.02 -23.81 1.63
N ASP A 195 5.96 -22.77 2.46
CA ASP A 195 4.69 -22.16 2.89
C ASP A 195 4.11 -21.36 1.72
N THR A 196 2.96 -21.76 1.22
CA THR A 196 2.25 -21.14 0.08
C THR A 196 1.31 -20.01 0.48
N SER A 197 1.34 -19.59 1.74
CA SER A 197 0.57 -18.44 2.19
C SER A 197 1.06 -17.14 1.52
N ARG A 198 0.21 -16.11 1.52
CA ARG A 198 0.54 -14.80 0.94
C ARG A 198 1.73 -14.14 1.62
N TYR A 199 1.91 -14.41 2.93
CA TYR A 199 3.04 -13.96 3.74
C TYR A 199 3.70 -15.17 4.40
N PRO A 200 4.53 -15.92 3.62
CA PRO A 200 5.04 -17.22 4.03
C PRO A 200 6.04 -17.10 5.18
N ARG A 201 5.97 -18.07 6.09
CA ARG A 201 7.02 -18.32 7.07
C ARG A 201 8.09 -19.19 6.47
N PHE A 202 9.34 -18.98 6.85
CA PHE A 202 10.45 -19.77 6.37
C PHE A 202 11.53 -19.95 7.44
N ALA A 203 12.42 -20.88 7.19
CA ALA A 203 13.67 -21.06 7.93
C ALA A 203 14.85 -20.92 6.96
N TRP A 204 15.95 -20.39 7.44
CA TRP A 204 17.19 -20.33 6.66
C TRP A 204 17.72 -21.75 6.40
N SER A 205 18.16 -22.00 5.18
CA SER A 205 18.86 -23.23 4.76
C SER A 205 19.86 -22.89 3.67
N ASP A 206 20.90 -23.70 3.54
CA ASP A 206 21.92 -23.53 2.49
C ASP A 206 21.29 -23.56 1.09
N GLU A 207 20.27 -24.40 0.89
CA GLU A 207 19.53 -24.49 -0.36
C GLU A 207 18.82 -23.16 -0.70
N LEU A 208 18.12 -22.57 0.27
CA LEU A 208 17.47 -21.26 0.08
C LEU A 208 18.52 -20.18 -0.24
N VAL A 209 19.55 -20.07 0.58
CA VAL A 209 20.58 -19.03 0.46
C VAL A 209 21.32 -19.12 -0.88
N SER A 210 21.67 -20.33 -1.34
CA SER A 210 22.36 -20.52 -2.63
C SER A 210 21.55 -20.10 -3.86
N GLY A 211 20.22 -19.99 -3.72
CA GLY A 211 19.31 -19.53 -4.78
C GLY A 211 19.05 -18.02 -4.78
N LEU A 212 19.66 -17.26 -3.85
CA LEU A 212 19.42 -15.83 -3.70
C LEU A 212 20.60 -14.99 -4.22
N ASP A 213 20.28 -13.88 -4.87
CA ASP A 213 21.24 -12.81 -5.20
C ASP A 213 21.40 -11.81 -4.04
N ALA A 214 20.34 -11.61 -3.24
CA ALA A 214 20.38 -10.73 -2.08
C ALA A 214 19.20 -10.97 -1.14
N VAL A 215 19.29 -10.43 0.08
CA VAL A 215 18.19 -10.31 1.05
C VAL A 215 17.86 -8.84 1.26
N LEU A 216 16.57 -8.52 1.29
CA LEU A 216 16.05 -7.18 1.55
C LEU A 216 15.29 -7.20 2.88
N LEU A 217 15.76 -6.46 3.87
CA LEU A 217 15.13 -6.32 5.18
C LEU A 217 14.28 -5.05 5.21
N SER A 218 12.97 -5.19 5.37
CA SER A 218 12.03 -4.07 5.37
C SER A 218 12.04 -3.30 6.70
N THR A 219 11.97 -1.97 6.66
CA THR A 219 11.83 -1.16 7.88
C THR A 219 10.45 -1.27 8.51
N GLU A 220 9.48 -1.91 7.85
CA GLU A 220 8.14 -2.21 8.37
C GLU A 220 7.57 -3.52 7.78
N PRO A 221 6.57 -4.16 8.41
CA PRO A 221 6.01 -3.85 9.72
C PRO A 221 6.96 -4.17 10.89
N TYR A 222 7.93 -5.10 10.70
CA TYR A 222 9.02 -5.30 11.65
C TYR A 222 10.11 -4.24 11.43
N ARG A 223 10.53 -3.59 12.49
CA ARG A 223 11.54 -2.54 12.39
C ARG A 223 12.96 -3.12 12.30
N PHE A 224 13.32 -3.61 11.11
CA PHE A 224 14.72 -3.94 10.84
C PHE A 224 15.60 -2.68 10.86
N THR A 225 16.89 -2.87 11.11
CA THR A 225 17.91 -1.82 11.18
C THR A 225 19.16 -2.26 10.43
N GLU A 226 20.09 -1.35 10.17
CA GLU A 226 21.40 -1.67 9.58
C GLU A 226 22.13 -2.76 10.37
N ALA A 227 22.05 -2.72 11.72
CA ALA A 227 22.67 -3.76 12.55
C ALA A 227 22.10 -5.17 12.29
N HIS A 228 20.82 -5.28 11.91
CA HIS A 228 20.24 -6.56 11.49
C HIS A 228 20.78 -6.98 10.13
N ALA A 229 20.94 -6.03 9.20
CA ALA A 229 21.49 -6.30 7.87
C ALA A 229 22.94 -6.78 7.96
N ASP A 230 23.80 -6.06 8.67
CA ASP A 230 25.20 -6.42 8.89
C ASP A 230 25.38 -7.81 9.53
N ALA A 231 24.55 -8.10 10.55
CA ALA A 231 24.60 -9.39 11.24
C ALA A 231 24.17 -10.54 10.32
N LEU A 232 23.11 -10.33 9.53
CA LEU A 232 22.58 -11.35 8.64
C LEU A 232 23.49 -11.56 7.42
N GLU A 233 24.06 -10.50 6.85
CA GLU A 233 25.04 -10.59 5.76
C GLU A 233 26.26 -11.41 6.19
N LYS A 234 26.80 -11.15 7.38
CA LYS A 234 27.92 -11.93 7.95
C LYS A 234 27.55 -13.40 8.18
N GLN A 235 26.31 -13.68 8.55
CA GLN A 235 25.82 -15.04 8.79
C GLN A 235 25.62 -15.81 7.47
N LEU A 236 25.06 -15.17 6.45
CA LEU A 236 24.64 -15.82 5.21
C LEU A 236 25.74 -15.80 4.12
N GLY A 237 26.66 -14.83 4.18
CA GLY A 237 27.71 -14.66 3.17
C GLY A 237 27.20 -14.14 1.81
N ILE A 238 26.00 -13.56 1.75
CA ILE A 238 25.42 -12.91 0.57
C ILE A 238 24.97 -11.51 0.94
N PRO A 239 24.83 -10.57 -0.02
CA PRO A 239 24.43 -9.19 0.25
C PRO A 239 23.09 -9.09 0.97
N VAL A 240 23.02 -8.25 2.01
CA VAL A 240 21.80 -7.94 2.76
C VAL A 240 21.62 -6.43 2.84
N PHE A 241 20.48 -5.94 2.41
CA PHE A 241 20.19 -4.51 2.38
C PHE A 241 18.99 -4.17 3.26
N LEU A 242 19.12 -3.09 4.02
CA LEU A 242 17.96 -2.46 4.66
C LEU A 242 17.21 -1.65 3.61
N VAL A 243 15.90 -1.84 3.51
CA VAL A 243 15.04 -1.16 2.54
C VAL A 243 13.89 -0.43 3.21
N ASP A 244 13.53 0.72 2.65
CA ASP A 244 12.38 1.50 3.12
C ASP A 244 11.08 0.75 2.81
N GLY A 245 10.45 0.22 3.86
CA GLY A 245 9.22 -0.57 3.75
C GLY A 245 8.04 0.25 3.25
N GLU A 246 7.91 1.51 3.65
CA GLU A 246 6.81 2.38 3.17
C GLU A 246 6.92 2.61 1.66
N MET A 247 8.13 2.82 1.13
CA MET A 247 8.34 3.01 -0.31
C MET A 247 8.04 1.75 -1.13
N MET A 248 8.13 0.58 -0.51
CA MET A 248 7.91 -0.71 -1.18
C MET A 248 6.48 -1.25 -1.01
N SER A 249 5.80 -0.91 0.09
CA SER A 249 4.52 -1.51 0.46
C SER A 249 3.33 -0.56 0.40
N TRP A 250 3.54 0.75 0.54
CA TRP A 250 2.44 1.72 0.55
C TRP A 250 2.01 2.07 -0.87
N TYR A 251 0.78 1.74 -1.17
CA TYR A 251 0.08 2.19 -2.38
C TYR A 251 -0.50 3.60 -2.16
N GLY A 252 -1.20 4.14 -3.18
CA GLY A 252 -1.66 5.52 -3.15
C GLY A 252 -0.50 6.50 -3.41
N SER A 253 -0.42 7.58 -2.65
CA SER A 253 0.54 8.66 -2.89
C SER A 253 1.98 8.21 -2.92
N ARG A 254 2.37 7.31 -2.01
CA ARG A 254 3.74 6.80 -1.93
C ARG A 254 4.16 5.92 -3.10
N ALA A 255 3.21 5.36 -3.84
CA ALA A 255 3.54 4.60 -5.05
C ALA A 255 4.34 5.42 -6.07
N LEU A 256 4.08 6.73 -6.15
CA LEU A 256 4.85 7.64 -7.01
C LEU A 256 6.32 7.76 -6.53
N ALA A 257 6.54 8.00 -5.24
CA ALA A 257 7.88 8.04 -4.65
C ALA A 257 8.55 6.66 -4.68
N GLY A 258 7.78 5.58 -4.49
CA GLY A 258 8.22 4.20 -4.58
C GLY A 258 8.83 3.84 -5.93
N LEU A 259 8.24 4.30 -7.05
CA LEU A 259 8.85 4.14 -8.38
C LEU A 259 10.24 4.80 -8.47
N GLY A 260 10.39 6.00 -7.89
CA GLY A 260 11.69 6.65 -7.77
C GLY A 260 12.67 5.86 -6.90
N TYR A 261 12.18 5.32 -5.79
CA TYR A 261 12.96 4.49 -4.87
C TYR A 261 13.46 3.20 -5.53
N LEU A 262 12.68 2.56 -6.40
CA LEU A 262 13.14 1.39 -7.16
C LEU A 262 14.42 1.67 -7.96
N ARG A 263 14.59 2.87 -8.50
CA ARG A 263 15.83 3.27 -9.19
C ARG A 263 17.03 3.34 -8.24
N THR A 264 16.80 3.70 -6.99
CA THR A 264 17.83 3.70 -5.94
C THR A 264 18.17 2.29 -5.52
N LEU A 265 17.16 1.47 -5.25
CA LEU A 265 17.31 0.06 -4.89
C LEU A 265 18.09 -0.72 -5.95
N ARG A 266 17.80 -0.48 -7.22
CA ARG A 266 18.56 -1.03 -8.34
C ARG A 266 20.06 -0.74 -8.22
N ARG A 267 20.42 0.53 -8.00
CA ARG A 267 21.83 0.95 -7.89
C ARG A 267 22.55 0.31 -6.71
N MET A 268 21.84 0.07 -5.60
CA MET A 268 22.41 -0.59 -4.41
C MET A 268 22.85 -2.02 -4.71
N LEU A 269 22.17 -2.73 -5.62
CA LEU A 269 22.51 -4.12 -5.99
C LEU A 269 23.44 -4.21 -7.20
N GLU A 270 23.63 -3.14 -7.95
CA GLU A 270 24.52 -3.11 -9.13
C GLU A 270 25.94 -2.59 -8.81
N GLY A 271 26.11 -1.91 -7.67
CA GLY A 271 27.37 -1.33 -7.19
C GLY A 271 28.20 -2.31 -6.42
#